data_4ef19adbb586a443475a48794a40efdc
#
_entry.id   4ef19adbb586a443475a48794a40efdc
#
_cell.length_a   1.000
_cell.length_b   1.000
_cell.length_c   1.000
_cell.angle_alpha   90.00
_cell.angle_beta   90.00
_cell.angle_gamma   90.00
#
_symmetry.space_group_name_H-M   'P 1'
#
loop_
_entity.id
_entity.type
_entity.pdbx_description
1 polymer ?
#
loop_
_entity_poly.entity_id
_entity_poly.type
_entity_poly.pdbx_seq_one_letter_code
_entity_poly.pdbx_strand_id
1 'polypeptide(L)'
;MTTALLIVDVQQGLCEGEHNAFESAEIIGRINRVAAKARAAGAPVIFIQHESKAGYLEFGTRAWQLADGLHAETADLRIRKTTPDSFLRTDLEAVLQAHSVTDLIVCGMHTEFCVDTTTRKALALGYPVVLVADAHTTEGNAHVTPRQVIDHHNATLTSISSFGPRVVAVSSEALQVLG
;
A
#
# COMPACT_ATOMS: atom_id res chain seq x y z
N MET A 1 -15.23 14.60 -2.73
CA MET A 1 -14.36 13.60 -2.07
C MET A 1 -13.04 13.60 -2.80
N THR A 2 -11.95 13.79 -2.11
CA THR A 2 -10.62 13.75 -2.72
C THR A 2 -9.92 12.47 -2.26
N THR A 3 -9.60 11.59 -3.20
CA THR A 3 -9.00 10.29 -2.92
C THR A 3 -7.48 10.36 -3.12
N ALA A 4 -6.68 9.68 -2.30
CA ALA A 4 -5.26 9.42 -2.56
C ALA A 4 -4.95 7.93 -2.64
N LEU A 5 -4.01 7.56 -3.50
CA LEU A 5 -3.50 6.20 -3.60
C LEU A 5 -2.21 6.06 -2.78
N LEU A 6 -2.21 5.12 -1.83
CA LEU A 6 -1.03 4.70 -1.08
C LEU A 6 -0.49 3.39 -1.65
N ILE A 7 0.71 3.42 -2.20
CA ILE A 7 1.45 2.24 -2.68
C ILE A 7 2.50 1.92 -1.62
N VAL A 8 2.24 0.88 -0.82
CA VAL A 8 2.99 0.57 0.40
C VAL A 8 4.10 -0.42 0.10
N ASP A 9 5.34 -0.01 0.35
CA ASP A 9 6.56 -0.85 0.40
C ASP A 9 6.79 -1.77 -0.80
N VAL A 10 6.43 -1.34 -2.00
CA VAL A 10 6.74 -2.10 -3.23
C VAL A 10 8.19 -1.82 -3.62
N GLN A 11 9.10 -2.46 -2.89
CA GLN A 11 10.54 -2.25 -2.95
C GLN A 11 11.26 -3.49 -3.48
N GLN A 12 12.43 -3.28 -4.09
CA GLN A 12 13.18 -4.32 -4.76
C GLN A 12 13.49 -5.50 -3.84
N GLY A 13 13.92 -5.24 -2.61
CA GLY A 13 14.23 -6.30 -1.65
C GLY A 13 13.03 -7.16 -1.21
N LEU A 14 11.79 -6.71 -1.44
CA LEU A 14 10.57 -7.47 -1.16
C LEU A 14 10.03 -8.19 -2.41
N CYS A 15 10.62 -7.94 -3.58
CA CYS A 15 10.16 -8.45 -4.87
C CYS A 15 11.16 -9.36 -5.57
N GLU A 16 12.34 -9.60 -4.99
CA GLU A 16 13.36 -10.49 -5.53
C GLU A 16 14.08 -11.29 -4.44
N GLY A 17 14.78 -12.36 -4.85
CA GLY A 17 15.58 -13.18 -3.95
C GLY A 17 14.75 -14.15 -3.11
N GLU A 18 15.31 -14.54 -1.96
CA GLU A 18 14.72 -15.53 -1.05
C GLU A 18 13.41 -15.06 -0.40
N HIS A 19 13.26 -13.74 -0.23
CA HIS A 19 12.09 -13.09 0.39
C HIS A 19 11.10 -12.52 -0.61
N ASN A 20 11.09 -13.05 -1.84
CA ASN A 20 10.19 -12.58 -2.89
C ASN A 20 8.72 -12.77 -2.50
N ALA A 21 7.98 -11.69 -2.48
CA ALA A 21 6.54 -11.73 -2.24
C ALA A 21 5.81 -12.50 -3.35
N PHE A 22 4.77 -13.22 -2.97
CA PHE A 22 3.99 -14.08 -3.86
C PHE A 22 3.42 -13.29 -5.04
N GLU A 23 3.58 -13.81 -6.26
CA GLU A 23 3.11 -13.18 -7.51
C GLU A 23 3.55 -11.70 -7.66
N SER A 24 4.75 -11.34 -7.19
CA SER A 24 5.19 -9.94 -7.13
C SER A 24 5.11 -9.21 -8.48
N ALA A 25 5.47 -9.85 -9.57
CA ALA A 25 5.43 -9.25 -10.91
C ALA A 25 3.98 -8.94 -11.37
N GLU A 26 3.04 -9.86 -11.14
CA GLU A 26 1.61 -9.67 -11.44
C GLU A 26 1.01 -8.58 -10.56
N ILE A 27 1.39 -8.55 -9.28
CA ILE A 27 0.93 -7.53 -8.34
C ILE A 27 1.44 -6.14 -8.75
N ILE A 28 2.71 -6.01 -9.14
CA ILE A 28 3.27 -4.75 -9.67
C ILE A 28 2.48 -4.31 -10.91
N GLY A 29 2.15 -5.23 -11.83
CA GLY A 29 1.34 -4.91 -12.99
C GLY A 29 -0.07 -4.38 -12.64
N ARG A 30 -0.70 -4.95 -11.60
CA ARG A 30 -2.00 -4.47 -11.07
C ARG A 30 -1.86 -3.10 -10.40
N ILE A 31 -0.82 -2.90 -9.60
CA ILE A 31 -0.52 -1.62 -8.96
C ILE A 31 -0.31 -0.52 -10.00
N ASN A 32 0.43 -0.80 -11.08
CA ASN A 32 0.63 0.16 -12.17
C ASN A 32 -0.70 0.59 -12.82
N ARG A 33 -1.64 -0.35 -13.03
CA ARG A 33 -2.98 -0.01 -13.54
C ARG A 33 -3.77 0.87 -12.56
N VAL A 34 -3.69 0.55 -11.26
CA VAL A 34 -4.33 1.36 -10.20
C VAL A 34 -3.73 2.76 -10.16
N ALA A 35 -2.40 2.88 -10.22
CA ALA A 35 -1.70 4.17 -10.23
C ALA A 35 -2.07 5.01 -11.48
N ALA A 36 -2.18 4.36 -12.66
CA ALA A 36 -2.62 5.05 -13.86
C ALA A 36 -4.07 5.58 -13.74
N LYS A 37 -4.98 4.80 -13.14
CA LYS A 37 -6.35 5.25 -12.85
C LYS A 37 -6.37 6.43 -11.87
N ALA A 38 -5.56 6.37 -10.81
CA ALA A 38 -5.45 7.46 -9.82
C ALA A 38 -4.96 8.75 -10.47
N ARG A 39 -3.87 8.70 -11.24
CA ARG A 39 -3.33 9.86 -11.97
C ARG A 39 -4.33 10.44 -12.96
N ALA A 40 -5.01 9.58 -13.71
CA ALA A 40 -6.04 10.02 -14.67
C ALA A 40 -7.21 10.75 -14.00
N ALA A 41 -7.52 10.41 -12.75
CA ALA A 41 -8.53 11.10 -11.92
C ALA A 41 -7.98 12.33 -11.18
N GLY A 42 -6.70 12.66 -11.33
CA GLY A 42 -6.06 13.76 -10.58
C GLY A 42 -5.81 13.46 -9.10
N ALA A 43 -5.94 12.20 -8.69
CA ALA A 43 -5.71 11.77 -7.33
C ALA A 43 -4.20 11.68 -7.03
N PRO A 44 -3.71 12.18 -5.87
CA PRO A 44 -2.33 12.01 -5.46
C PRO A 44 -1.93 10.52 -5.39
N VAL A 45 -0.79 10.19 -6.00
CA VAL A 45 -0.15 8.88 -5.87
C VAL A 45 1.03 9.01 -4.93
N ILE A 46 1.03 8.23 -3.86
CA ILE A 46 2.01 8.31 -2.77
C ILE A 46 2.70 6.96 -2.63
N PHE A 47 3.98 6.93 -2.97
CA PHE A 47 4.84 5.77 -2.72
C PHE A 47 5.37 5.83 -1.29
N ILE A 48 5.11 4.79 -0.53
CA ILE A 48 5.61 4.63 0.83
C ILE A 48 6.75 3.62 0.78
N GLN A 49 7.90 3.95 1.36
CA GLN A 49 9.07 3.08 1.40
C GLN A 49 9.50 2.85 2.85
N HIS A 50 9.56 1.59 3.22
CA HIS A 50 10.13 1.18 4.50
C HIS A 50 11.65 1.28 4.45
N GLU A 51 12.26 1.73 5.54
CA GLU A 51 13.72 1.74 5.68
C GLU A 51 14.16 1.21 7.03
N SER A 52 15.28 0.51 7.04
CA SER A 52 15.97 0.09 8.24
C SER A 52 17.27 0.89 8.41
N LYS A 53 17.80 0.91 9.63
CA LYS A 53 19.07 1.59 9.92
C LYS A 53 20.29 0.89 9.34
N ALA A 54 20.19 -0.42 9.09
CA ALA A 54 21.24 -1.26 8.53
C ALA A 54 20.65 -2.57 8.01
N GLY A 55 21.32 -3.18 7.04
CA GLY A 55 20.96 -4.49 6.50
C GLY A 55 19.81 -4.41 5.49
N TYR A 56 18.82 -5.28 5.67
CA TYR A 56 17.69 -5.41 4.75
C TYR A 56 16.86 -4.10 4.67
N LEU A 57 16.63 -3.59 3.47
CA LEU A 57 16.01 -2.29 3.19
C LEU A 57 16.76 -1.07 3.78
N GLU A 58 18.07 -1.15 3.95
CA GLU A 58 18.86 0.02 4.34
C GLU A 58 18.73 1.14 3.29
N PHE A 59 18.50 2.36 3.78
CA PHE A 59 18.29 3.54 2.93
C PHE A 59 19.38 3.69 1.86
N GLY A 60 18.96 3.89 0.61
CA GLY A 60 19.85 4.12 -0.54
C GLY A 60 20.42 2.85 -1.17
N THR A 61 20.24 1.66 -0.57
CA THR A 61 20.64 0.39 -1.20
C THR A 61 19.71 -0.01 -2.35
N ARG A 62 20.14 -0.97 -3.20
CA ARG A 62 19.27 -1.52 -4.24
C ARG A 62 17.99 -2.12 -3.66
N ALA A 63 18.08 -2.85 -2.55
CA ALA A 63 16.93 -3.46 -1.89
C ALA A 63 15.89 -2.43 -1.43
N TRP A 64 16.34 -1.24 -1.03
CA TRP A 64 15.46 -0.13 -0.62
C TRP A 64 14.76 0.55 -1.80
N GLN A 65 15.32 0.53 -3.02
CA GLN A 65 14.71 1.18 -4.18
C GLN A 65 13.33 0.61 -4.47
N LEU A 66 12.50 1.37 -5.19
CA LEU A 66 11.24 0.85 -5.73
C LEU A 66 11.53 -0.36 -6.62
N ALA A 67 10.62 -1.33 -6.59
CA ALA A 67 10.76 -2.56 -7.36
C ALA A 67 10.85 -2.30 -8.86
N ASP A 68 11.68 -3.07 -9.55
CA ASP A 68 11.77 -3.03 -11.00
C ASP A 68 10.39 -3.30 -11.63
N GLY A 69 10.05 -2.53 -12.66
CA GLY A 69 8.73 -2.59 -13.30
C GLY A 69 7.62 -1.78 -12.62
N LEU A 70 7.86 -1.22 -11.43
CA LEU A 70 6.92 -0.29 -10.80
C LEU A 70 7.07 1.10 -11.44
N HIS A 71 5.99 1.65 -11.98
CA HIS A 71 6.00 2.93 -12.67
C HIS A 71 5.73 4.09 -11.71
N ALA A 72 6.76 4.88 -11.45
CA ALA A 72 6.67 6.11 -10.69
C ALA A 72 6.89 7.32 -11.63
N GLU A 73 6.10 8.37 -11.45
CA GLU A 73 6.20 9.62 -12.18
C GLU A 73 6.82 10.73 -11.32
N THR A 74 7.32 11.79 -11.95
CA THR A 74 7.96 12.90 -11.24
C THR A 74 7.00 13.65 -10.29
N ALA A 75 5.72 13.64 -10.61
CA ALA A 75 4.69 14.29 -9.80
C ALA A 75 4.24 13.44 -8.60
N ASP A 76 4.62 12.17 -8.54
CA ASP A 76 4.24 11.28 -7.44
C ASP A 76 4.99 11.65 -6.17
N LEU A 77 4.29 11.51 -5.05
CA LEU A 77 4.82 11.81 -3.72
C LEU A 77 5.55 10.60 -3.12
N ARG A 78 6.48 10.86 -2.21
CA ARG A 78 7.25 9.81 -1.54
C ARG A 78 7.28 10.04 -0.04
N ILE A 79 6.99 9.00 0.71
CA ILE A 79 7.03 8.98 2.17
C ILE A 79 7.97 7.85 2.61
N ARG A 80 8.88 8.15 3.52
CA ARG A 80 9.78 7.17 4.13
C ARG A 80 9.29 6.83 5.53
N LYS A 81 9.32 5.56 5.90
CA LYS A 81 8.91 5.09 7.22
C LYS A 81 9.86 4.05 7.79
N THR A 82 9.84 3.90 9.11
CA THR A 82 10.68 2.93 9.83
C THR A 82 9.86 1.92 10.66
N THR A 83 8.54 1.95 10.50
CA THR A 83 7.59 1.05 11.19
C THR A 83 6.58 0.50 10.20
N PRO A 84 5.83 -0.57 10.52
CA PRO A 84 4.72 -1.02 9.67
C PRO A 84 3.62 0.02 9.46
N ASP A 85 3.43 0.93 10.41
CA ASP A 85 2.47 2.03 10.32
C ASP A 85 3.04 3.15 9.42
N SER A 86 2.35 3.45 8.32
CA SER A 86 2.77 4.50 7.38
C SER A 86 2.55 5.92 7.89
N PHE A 87 1.79 6.10 8.97
CA PHE A 87 1.54 7.40 9.58
C PHE A 87 2.49 7.69 10.75
N LEU A 88 2.98 6.66 11.44
CA LEU A 88 3.78 6.83 12.65
C LEU A 88 5.17 7.42 12.33
N ARG A 89 5.43 8.63 12.83
CA ARG A 89 6.69 9.37 12.66
C ARG A 89 7.02 9.65 11.18
N THR A 90 5.99 9.96 10.39
CA THR A 90 6.09 10.33 8.98
C THR A 90 5.29 11.61 8.73
N ASP A 91 5.49 12.21 7.57
CA ASP A 91 4.73 13.37 7.13
C ASP A 91 3.45 13.00 6.37
N LEU A 92 3.06 11.70 6.33
CA LEU A 92 1.93 11.25 5.50
C LEU A 92 0.64 11.99 5.83
N GLU A 93 0.28 12.12 7.10
CA GLU A 93 -0.96 12.81 7.49
C GLU A 93 -0.95 14.27 7.07
N ALA A 94 0.16 14.99 7.22
CA ALA A 94 0.31 16.38 6.77
C ALA A 94 0.19 16.50 5.24
N VAL A 95 0.76 15.56 4.50
CA VAL A 95 0.64 15.49 3.04
C VAL A 95 -0.81 15.26 2.62
N LEU A 96 -1.52 14.33 3.25
CA LEU A 96 -2.93 14.07 2.95
C LEU A 96 -3.80 15.30 3.24
N GLN A 97 -3.57 15.98 4.35
CA GLN A 97 -4.28 17.22 4.71
C GLN A 97 -4.01 18.35 3.72
N ALA A 98 -2.74 18.55 3.31
CA ALA A 98 -2.36 19.56 2.32
C ALA A 98 -3.06 19.36 0.96
N HIS A 99 -3.36 18.12 0.61
CA HIS A 99 -4.12 17.76 -0.61
C HIS A 99 -5.64 17.63 -0.35
N SER A 100 -6.13 17.97 0.84
CA SER A 100 -7.56 17.86 1.21
C SER A 100 -8.12 16.45 1.00
N VAL A 101 -7.31 15.41 1.22
CA VAL A 101 -7.69 14.02 1.02
C VAL A 101 -8.70 13.60 2.09
N THR A 102 -9.78 12.96 1.66
CA THR A 102 -10.84 12.44 2.53
C THR A 102 -10.94 10.93 2.52
N ASP A 103 -10.42 10.26 1.49
CA ASP A 103 -10.54 8.83 1.26
C ASP A 103 -9.21 8.25 0.78
N LEU A 104 -8.92 7.00 1.12
CA LEU A 104 -7.67 6.34 0.73
C LEU A 104 -7.91 5.09 -0.10
N ILE A 105 -7.07 4.89 -1.10
CA ILE A 105 -6.89 3.60 -1.77
C ILE A 105 -5.57 3.03 -1.29
N VAL A 106 -5.54 1.75 -0.87
CA VAL A 106 -4.34 1.10 -0.34
C VAL A 106 -4.03 -0.16 -1.14
N CYS A 107 -2.77 -0.30 -1.54
CA CYS A 107 -2.19 -1.49 -2.16
C CYS A 107 -0.73 -1.65 -1.74
N GLY A 108 -0.08 -2.76 -2.09
CA GLY A 108 1.35 -2.99 -1.83
C GLY A 108 1.66 -4.20 -0.98
N MET A 109 2.67 -4.13 -0.10
CA MET A 109 3.17 -5.28 0.67
C MET A 109 3.80 -4.89 2.02
N HIS A 110 3.94 -5.81 2.99
CA HIS A 110 3.28 -7.11 2.96
C HIS A 110 1.89 -6.99 3.59
N THR A 111 0.98 -7.83 3.13
CA THR A 111 -0.44 -7.84 3.49
C THR A 111 -0.68 -7.75 5.00
N GLU A 112 -0.10 -8.67 5.78
CA GLU A 112 -0.31 -8.81 7.23
C GLU A 112 0.50 -7.82 8.07
N PHE A 113 1.42 -7.08 7.46
CA PHE A 113 2.28 -6.11 8.15
C PHE A 113 1.91 -4.68 7.78
N CYS A 114 2.58 -4.12 6.78
CA CYS A 114 2.48 -2.71 6.46
C CYS A 114 1.13 -2.33 5.85
N VAL A 115 0.53 -3.21 5.04
CA VAL A 115 -0.79 -2.97 4.44
C VAL A 115 -1.89 -3.01 5.52
N ASP A 116 -1.92 -4.06 6.35
CA ASP A 116 -2.88 -4.20 7.44
C ASP A 116 -2.76 -3.05 8.46
N THR A 117 -1.52 -2.80 8.94
CA THR A 117 -1.27 -1.77 9.95
C THR A 117 -1.66 -0.38 9.45
N THR A 118 -1.26 -0.03 8.22
CA THR A 118 -1.59 1.27 7.61
C THR A 118 -3.09 1.43 7.42
N THR A 119 -3.78 0.38 6.97
CA THR A 119 -5.24 0.37 6.78
C THR A 119 -5.97 0.60 8.10
N ARG A 120 -5.60 -0.11 9.17
CA ARG A 120 -6.21 0.07 10.50
C ARG A 120 -5.92 1.46 11.07
N LYS A 121 -4.70 1.97 10.86
CA LYS A 121 -4.35 3.32 11.29
C LYS A 121 -5.14 4.38 10.54
N ALA A 122 -5.33 4.21 9.23
CA ALA A 122 -6.16 5.10 8.41
C ALA A 122 -7.60 5.16 8.95
N LEU A 123 -8.23 4.01 9.26
CA LEU A 123 -9.56 3.97 9.88
C LEU A 123 -9.58 4.72 11.22
N ALA A 124 -8.57 4.53 12.07
CA ALA A 124 -8.48 5.19 13.38
C ALA A 124 -8.31 6.72 13.27
N LEU A 125 -7.76 7.21 12.15
CA LEU A 125 -7.65 8.63 11.83
C LEU A 125 -8.88 9.20 11.11
N GLY A 126 -9.88 8.37 10.82
CA GLY A 126 -11.12 8.81 10.20
C GLY A 126 -11.20 8.63 8.68
N TYR A 127 -10.21 8.04 8.03
CA TYR A 127 -10.20 7.81 6.58
C TYR A 127 -10.94 6.52 6.21
N PRO A 128 -11.99 6.57 5.38
CA PRO A 128 -12.48 5.39 4.66
C PRO A 128 -11.39 4.85 3.73
N VAL A 129 -11.33 3.53 3.58
CA VAL A 129 -10.29 2.87 2.78
C VAL A 129 -10.89 1.96 1.72
N VAL A 130 -10.44 2.10 0.48
CA VAL A 130 -10.58 1.10 -0.56
C VAL A 130 -9.30 0.26 -0.58
N LEU A 131 -9.38 -0.97 -0.11
CA LEU A 131 -8.29 -1.94 -0.24
C LEU A 131 -8.36 -2.58 -1.63
N VAL A 132 -7.28 -2.50 -2.41
CA VAL A 132 -7.26 -3.15 -3.72
C VAL A 132 -6.99 -4.63 -3.52
N ALA A 133 -8.06 -5.44 -3.49
CA ALA A 133 -8.10 -6.83 -3.04
C ALA A 133 -7.13 -7.80 -3.75
N ASP A 134 -6.74 -7.47 -4.98
CA ASP A 134 -5.84 -8.25 -5.83
C ASP A 134 -4.52 -7.53 -6.14
N ALA A 135 -4.22 -6.44 -5.43
CA ALA A 135 -3.00 -5.65 -5.60
C ALA A 135 -2.24 -5.45 -4.27
N HIS A 136 -2.41 -6.35 -3.33
CA HIS A 136 -1.51 -6.51 -2.19
C HIS A 136 -1.07 -7.97 -2.06
N THR A 137 0.11 -8.19 -1.48
CA THR A 137 0.72 -9.52 -1.39
C THR A 137 1.67 -9.64 -0.21
N THR A 138 2.17 -10.84 0.02
CA THR A 138 3.10 -11.20 1.08
C THR A 138 3.96 -12.39 0.66
N GLU A 139 4.98 -12.69 1.45
CA GLU A 139 5.76 -13.91 1.37
C GLU A 139 5.01 -15.12 1.96
N GLY A 140 4.12 -14.87 2.92
CA GLY A 140 3.52 -15.90 3.75
C GLY A 140 4.47 -16.38 4.86
N ASN A 141 4.16 -17.53 5.46
CA ASN A 141 5.01 -18.12 6.49
C ASN A 141 4.79 -19.64 6.60
N ALA A 142 5.46 -20.29 7.57
CA ALA A 142 5.41 -21.75 7.74
C ALA A 142 4.01 -22.30 8.10
N HIS A 143 3.06 -21.45 8.48
CA HIS A 143 1.73 -21.86 8.95
C HIS A 143 0.60 -21.56 7.95
N VAL A 144 0.76 -20.50 7.15
CA VAL A 144 -0.25 -20.05 6.19
C VAL A 144 0.38 -19.65 4.87
N THR A 145 -0.27 -20.03 3.78
CA THR A 145 0.17 -19.65 2.43
C THR A 145 -0.09 -18.17 2.16
N PRO A 146 0.65 -17.54 1.24
CA PRO A 146 0.39 -16.15 0.86
C PRO A 146 -1.07 -15.89 0.45
N ARG A 147 -1.67 -16.79 -0.32
CA ARG A 147 -3.08 -16.69 -0.73
C ARG A 147 -4.04 -16.68 0.46
N GLN A 148 -3.82 -17.56 1.43
CA GLN A 148 -4.63 -17.58 2.65
C GLN A 148 -4.49 -16.30 3.46
N VAL A 149 -3.29 -15.70 3.53
CA VAL A 149 -3.07 -14.41 4.20
C VAL A 149 -3.84 -13.30 3.49
N ILE A 150 -3.73 -13.22 2.16
CA ILE A 150 -4.44 -12.22 1.35
C ILE A 150 -5.95 -12.32 1.54
N ASP A 151 -6.51 -13.52 1.38
CA ASP A 151 -7.96 -13.76 1.49
C ASP A 151 -8.46 -13.47 2.91
N HIS A 152 -7.70 -13.87 3.94
CA HIS A 152 -8.01 -13.58 5.34
C HIS A 152 -8.05 -12.07 5.61
N HIS A 153 -7.07 -11.30 5.12
CA HIS A 153 -7.03 -9.85 5.37
C HIS A 153 -8.10 -9.11 4.58
N ASN A 154 -8.39 -9.52 3.35
CA ASN A 154 -9.54 -8.99 2.60
C ASN A 154 -10.84 -9.15 3.41
N ALA A 155 -11.09 -10.33 3.97
CA ALA A 155 -12.27 -10.60 4.78
C ALA A 155 -12.25 -9.87 6.14
N THR A 156 -11.12 -9.90 6.85
CA THR A 156 -10.99 -9.33 8.19
C THR A 156 -11.10 -7.80 8.16
N LEU A 157 -10.37 -7.13 7.27
CA LEU A 157 -10.36 -5.66 7.21
C LEU A 157 -11.73 -5.11 6.82
N THR A 158 -12.44 -5.75 5.89
CA THR A 158 -13.80 -5.34 5.49
C THR A 158 -14.85 -5.59 6.57
N SER A 159 -14.57 -6.47 7.52
CA SER A 159 -15.45 -6.77 8.66
C SER A 159 -15.33 -5.78 9.81
N ILE A 160 -14.26 -4.96 9.85
CA ILE A 160 -14.06 -3.96 10.90
C ILE A 160 -15.12 -2.86 10.79
N SER A 161 -15.88 -2.61 11.86
CA SER A 161 -16.99 -1.65 11.85
C SER A 161 -16.96 -0.63 12.99
N SER A 162 -16.05 -0.78 13.96
CA SER A 162 -16.06 0.02 15.20
C SER A 162 -15.34 1.37 15.11
N PHE A 163 -14.59 1.64 14.04
CA PHE A 163 -13.89 2.92 13.86
C PHE A 163 -14.79 4.06 13.31
N GLY A 164 -15.96 3.74 12.77
CA GLY A 164 -16.81 4.68 12.03
C GLY A 164 -16.59 4.54 10.52
N PRO A 165 -15.47 4.98 9.94
CA PRO A 165 -15.16 4.70 8.54
C PRO A 165 -14.94 3.18 8.31
N ARG A 166 -15.08 2.77 7.05
CA ARG A 166 -15.07 1.35 6.66
C ARG A 166 -13.99 1.07 5.64
N VAL A 167 -13.61 -0.21 5.54
CA VAL A 167 -12.85 -0.73 4.42
C VAL A 167 -13.81 -1.39 3.42
N VAL A 168 -13.58 -1.11 2.14
CA VAL A 168 -14.20 -1.83 1.02
C VAL A 168 -13.09 -2.49 0.22
N ALA A 169 -13.22 -3.78 -0.08
CA ALA A 169 -12.27 -4.49 -0.93
C ALA A 169 -12.78 -4.51 -2.38
N VAL A 170 -11.96 -4.04 -3.32
CA VAL A 170 -12.30 -3.92 -4.74
C VAL A 170 -11.13 -4.43 -5.58
N SER A 171 -11.39 -5.17 -6.66
CA SER A 171 -10.31 -5.59 -7.56
C SER A 171 -9.70 -4.41 -8.32
N SER A 172 -8.45 -4.53 -8.73
CA SER A 172 -7.75 -3.51 -9.53
C SER A 172 -8.47 -3.18 -10.85
N GLU A 173 -9.21 -4.13 -11.41
CA GLU A 173 -10.02 -3.95 -12.62
C GLU A 173 -11.27 -3.12 -12.33
N ALA A 174 -12.04 -3.50 -11.30
CA ALA A 174 -13.32 -2.86 -10.95
C ALA A 174 -13.15 -1.50 -10.24
N LEU A 175 -11.95 -1.18 -9.77
CA LEU A 175 -11.66 0.07 -9.07
C LEU A 175 -12.01 1.28 -9.93
N GLN A 176 -12.82 2.17 -9.36
CA GLN A 176 -13.08 3.51 -9.86
C GLN A 176 -12.49 4.52 -8.90
N VAL A 177 -11.69 5.44 -9.41
CA VAL A 177 -11.09 6.53 -8.63
C VAL A 177 -11.91 7.78 -8.85
N LEU A 178 -12.42 8.35 -7.77
CA LEU A 178 -13.14 9.62 -7.81
C LEU A 178 -12.14 10.73 -7.50
N GLY A 179 -12.03 11.70 -8.38
CA GLY A 179 -11.23 12.89 -8.20
C GLY A 179 -11.92 13.94 -7.31
#